data_4bcdd6de442ff5188112dcfc4285da9b
#
_entry.id   4bcdd6de442ff5188112dcfc4285da9b
#
_cell.length_a   1.000
_cell.length_b   1.000
_cell.length_c   1.000
_cell.angle_alpha   90.00
_cell.angle_beta   90.00
_cell.angle_gamma   90.00
#
_symmetry.space_group_name_H-M   'P 1'
#
loop_
_entity.id
_entity.type
_entity.pdbx_description
1 polymer ?
#
loop_
_entity_poly.entity_id
_entity_poly.type
_entity_poly.pdbx_seq_one_letter_code
_entity_poly.pdbx_strand_id
1 'polypeptide(L)'
;MLLTASPTTGSSLGGSTIVLQGSNLGQDGTQFQCVIGAHRARAVALSNNEVRCRTPTAVEAHGQVVSIQLFDENENAVPGLHNATFTFTASALVERLEPPIVSTRGGSLITLSGTNFLHLLGEHVVCRFGNESAFDQRATVVSNQSATCNSPEHPVGATMVQLVTIDSNRSTAASTFVPLTFVSAPVLLSVTPTRGPIRGGTELQIRGANIPMLDGLKCRIGELHVAALRVSSERVMCVTPQSVRIARSHPVHVSLLLPNSSVSFGRLNFEYTSDVVVHAVWPHFGSTAGGTV
;
A
#
# COMPACT_ATOMS: atom_id res chain seq x y z
N MET A 1 34.46 28.04 -14.50
CA MET A 1 33.50 29.04 -14.01
C MET A 1 32.10 28.45 -14.12
N LEU A 2 31.33 28.49 -13.04
CA LEU A 2 29.96 28.01 -13.01
C LEU A 2 28.97 29.14 -13.33
N LEU A 3 27.93 28.86 -14.14
CA LEU A 3 27.01 29.87 -14.63
C LEU A 3 25.56 29.66 -14.16
N THR A 4 25.09 28.42 -14.12
CA THR A 4 23.68 28.12 -13.78
C THR A 4 23.56 26.79 -13.02
N ALA A 5 22.46 26.67 -12.28
CA ALA A 5 22.02 25.44 -11.63
C ALA A 5 20.57 25.13 -12.02
N SER A 6 20.27 23.89 -12.36
CA SER A 6 18.92 23.46 -12.72
C SER A 6 18.71 22.00 -12.30
N PRO A 7 17.55 21.66 -11.71
CA PRO A 7 16.51 22.56 -11.20
C PRO A 7 16.95 23.38 -9.99
N THR A 8 16.22 24.45 -9.69
CA THR A 8 16.45 25.29 -8.51
C THR A 8 15.58 24.91 -7.31
N THR A 9 14.75 23.87 -7.46
CA THR A 9 13.89 23.35 -6.38
C THR A 9 13.92 21.83 -6.35
N GLY A 10 13.70 21.24 -5.18
CA GLY A 10 13.60 19.80 -5.03
C GLY A 10 13.25 19.37 -3.62
N SER A 11 12.94 18.08 -3.46
CA SER A 11 12.48 17.47 -2.21
C SER A 11 13.49 17.62 -1.06
N SER A 12 13.00 17.98 0.12
CA SER A 12 13.79 17.97 1.36
C SER A 12 14.20 16.56 1.83
N LEU A 13 13.60 15.50 1.26
CA LEU A 13 14.06 14.12 1.45
C LEU A 13 15.34 13.81 0.65
N GLY A 14 15.79 14.75 -0.17
CA GLY A 14 16.98 14.59 -1.00
C GLY A 14 16.73 13.77 -2.26
N GLY A 15 17.84 13.39 -2.93
CA GLY A 15 17.78 12.56 -4.13
C GLY A 15 17.49 13.32 -5.44
N SER A 16 17.13 14.60 -5.39
CA SER A 16 16.98 15.44 -6.59
C SER A 16 18.32 15.62 -7.27
N THR A 17 18.37 15.52 -8.60
CA THR A 17 19.59 15.74 -9.37
C THR A 17 19.62 17.19 -9.83
N ILE A 18 20.64 17.92 -9.40
CA ILE A 18 20.94 19.27 -9.87
C ILE A 18 22.07 19.17 -10.91
N VAL A 19 21.89 19.78 -12.06
CA VAL A 19 22.92 19.96 -13.07
C VAL A 19 23.46 21.37 -12.93
N LEU A 20 24.76 21.47 -12.68
CA LEU A 20 25.50 22.73 -12.66
C LEU A 20 26.20 22.89 -14.00
N GLN A 21 25.87 23.97 -14.71
CA GLN A 21 26.50 24.29 -15.98
C GLN A 21 27.57 25.35 -15.82
N GLY A 22 28.65 25.17 -16.53
CA GLY A 22 29.80 26.06 -16.43
C GLY A 22 30.80 25.85 -17.55
N SER A 23 32.06 26.19 -17.28
CA SER A 23 33.20 25.95 -18.17
C SER A 23 34.41 25.50 -17.38
N ASN A 24 35.26 24.67 -18.00
CA ASN A 24 36.48 24.10 -17.41
C ASN A 24 36.20 23.30 -16.12
N LEU A 25 35.17 22.48 -16.15
CA LEU A 25 34.74 21.63 -15.04
C LEU A 25 35.41 20.23 -15.06
N GLY A 26 36.48 20.08 -15.82
CA GLY A 26 37.18 18.81 -15.95
C GLY A 26 36.63 17.89 -17.02
N GLN A 27 37.07 16.64 -17.01
CA GLN A 27 36.61 15.59 -17.92
C GLN A 27 35.46 14.79 -17.26
N ASP A 28 34.81 14.00 -18.05
CA ASP A 28 33.80 13.05 -17.54
C ASP A 28 34.40 12.17 -16.43
N GLY A 29 33.67 12.07 -15.31
CA GLY A 29 34.12 11.33 -14.14
C GLY A 29 34.94 12.14 -13.10
N THR A 30 35.35 13.40 -13.40
CA THR A 30 36.03 14.25 -12.40
C THR A 30 35.11 14.43 -11.17
N GLN A 31 35.66 14.17 -9.99
CA GLN A 31 34.93 14.24 -8.72
C GLN A 31 34.90 15.67 -8.18
N PHE A 32 33.79 16.03 -7.61
CA PHE A 32 33.54 17.30 -6.94
C PHE A 32 32.71 17.06 -5.67
N GLN A 33 32.64 18.10 -4.84
CA GLN A 33 31.73 18.16 -3.70
C GLN A 33 30.79 19.34 -3.85
N CYS A 34 29.50 19.08 -3.87
CA CYS A 34 28.45 20.09 -3.77
C CYS A 34 28.19 20.42 -2.31
N VAL A 35 28.07 21.69 -1.99
CA VAL A 35 27.56 22.19 -0.72
C VAL A 35 26.26 22.91 -1.01
N ILE A 36 25.15 22.43 -0.43
CA ILE A 36 23.80 22.96 -0.61
C ILE A 36 23.30 23.39 0.77
N GLY A 37 23.39 24.69 1.05
CA GLY A 37 23.23 25.21 2.40
C GLY A 37 24.30 24.68 3.35
N ALA A 38 23.90 23.96 4.39
CA ALA A 38 24.77 23.31 5.35
C ALA A 38 25.20 21.88 4.97
N HIS A 39 24.61 21.33 3.90
CA HIS A 39 24.72 19.91 3.56
C HIS A 39 25.71 19.67 2.42
N ARG A 40 26.53 18.63 2.57
CA ARG A 40 27.53 18.22 1.57
C ARG A 40 27.04 16.97 0.81
N ALA A 41 27.25 16.95 -0.50
CA ALA A 41 26.93 15.84 -1.39
C ALA A 41 28.04 15.62 -2.42
N ARG A 42 28.21 14.38 -2.84
CA ARG A 42 29.12 14.06 -3.94
C ARG A 42 28.57 14.59 -5.26
N ALA A 43 29.46 15.08 -6.10
CA ALA A 43 29.17 15.55 -7.44
C ALA A 43 30.19 14.99 -8.44
N VAL A 44 29.79 14.81 -9.68
CA VAL A 44 30.60 14.23 -10.73
C VAL A 44 30.44 15.07 -12.00
N ALA A 45 31.54 15.40 -12.65
CA ALA A 45 31.50 16.00 -13.97
C ALA A 45 30.90 15.01 -14.99
N LEU A 46 30.00 15.48 -15.83
CA LEU A 46 29.47 14.76 -16.97
C LEU A 46 30.20 15.17 -18.26
N SER A 47 30.78 16.35 -18.24
CA SER A 47 31.55 16.92 -19.31
C SER A 47 32.36 18.12 -18.79
N ASN A 48 33.18 18.74 -19.65
CA ASN A 48 33.86 19.97 -19.33
C ASN A 48 32.95 21.17 -18.96
N ASN A 49 31.64 21.02 -19.25
CA ASN A 49 30.67 22.09 -19.07
C ASN A 49 29.54 21.74 -18.08
N GLU A 50 29.48 20.50 -17.58
CA GLU A 50 28.39 20.03 -16.73
C GLU A 50 28.87 19.19 -15.57
N VAL A 51 28.39 19.50 -14.36
CA VAL A 51 28.55 18.70 -13.15
C VAL A 51 27.19 18.31 -12.62
N ARG A 52 27.04 17.05 -12.28
CA ARG A 52 25.84 16.50 -11.63
C ARG A 52 26.05 16.43 -10.13
N CYS A 53 25.14 17.03 -9.39
CA CYS A 53 25.00 16.99 -7.95
C CYS A 53 23.73 16.25 -7.58
N ARG A 54 23.77 15.41 -6.55
CA ARG A 54 22.56 14.83 -5.97
C ARG A 54 22.29 15.45 -4.62
N THR A 55 21.09 16.03 -4.41
CA THR A 55 20.74 16.67 -3.15
C THR A 55 20.76 15.68 -1.98
N PRO A 56 21.34 16.05 -0.84
CA PRO A 56 21.26 15.29 0.40
C PRO A 56 19.85 15.41 1.02
N THR A 57 19.56 14.58 2.01
CA THR A 57 18.39 14.76 2.88
C THR A 57 18.60 15.98 3.74
N ALA A 58 17.64 16.89 3.77
CA ALA A 58 17.67 18.17 4.49
C ALA A 58 16.26 18.54 4.96
N VAL A 59 15.65 17.66 5.77
CA VAL A 59 14.24 17.79 6.20
C VAL A 59 14.02 19.10 6.98
N GLU A 60 15.01 19.54 7.76
CA GLU A 60 15.00 20.79 8.51
C GLU A 60 15.08 22.05 7.62
N ALA A 61 15.58 21.90 6.39
CA ALA A 61 15.71 23.01 5.43
C ALA A 61 14.48 23.18 4.53
N HIS A 62 13.37 22.46 4.79
CA HIS A 62 12.18 22.55 3.98
C HIS A 62 11.64 24.00 3.96
N GLY A 63 11.25 24.47 2.76
CA GLY A 63 10.81 25.85 2.54
C GLY A 63 11.94 26.90 2.54
N GLN A 64 13.18 26.51 2.79
CA GLN A 64 14.34 27.42 2.82
C GLN A 64 14.97 27.53 1.44
N VAL A 65 15.40 28.75 1.13
CA VAL A 65 16.26 29.04 -0.03
C VAL A 65 17.71 29.01 0.47
N VAL A 66 18.50 28.09 -0.05
CA VAL A 66 19.89 27.90 0.36
C VAL A 66 20.84 28.13 -0.82
N SER A 67 22.09 28.50 -0.55
CA SER A 67 23.14 28.66 -1.57
C SER A 67 23.64 27.31 -2.05
N ILE A 68 24.07 27.25 -3.33
CA ILE A 68 24.79 26.11 -3.89
C ILE A 68 26.25 26.55 -4.09
N GLN A 69 27.19 25.71 -3.64
CA GLN A 69 28.63 25.89 -3.85
C GLN A 69 29.21 24.57 -4.38
N LEU A 70 30.25 24.66 -5.19
CA LEU A 70 30.98 23.50 -5.70
C LEU A 70 32.43 23.60 -5.24
N PHE A 71 32.98 22.49 -4.77
CA PHE A 71 34.39 22.37 -4.34
C PHE A 71 35.06 21.26 -5.15
N ASP A 72 36.33 21.45 -5.47
CA ASP A 72 37.19 20.43 -6.06
C ASP A 72 37.68 19.41 -5.01
N GLU A 73 38.45 18.42 -5.44
CA GLU A 73 39.03 17.38 -4.57
C GLU A 73 39.99 17.92 -3.52
N ASN A 74 40.54 19.13 -3.72
CA ASN A 74 41.43 19.81 -2.81
C ASN A 74 40.71 20.79 -1.88
N GLU A 75 39.38 20.72 -1.82
CA GLU A 75 38.52 21.64 -1.06
C GLU A 75 38.62 23.11 -1.49
N ASN A 76 39.06 23.40 -2.73
CA ASN A 76 39.01 24.76 -3.26
C ASN A 76 37.62 25.03 -3.87
N ALA A 77 37.09 26.21 -3.56
CA ALA A 77 35.80 26.62 -4.15
C ALA A 77 35.93 26.88 -5.65
N VAL A 78 35.08 26.28 -6.46
CA VAL A 78 34.98 26.55 -7.90
C VAL A 78 34.25 27.88 -8.09
N PRO A 79 34.93 28.90 -8.69
CA PRO A 79 34.36 30.23 -8.81
C PRO A 79 33.17 30.29 -9.77
N GLY A 80 32.20 31.19 -9.50
CA GLY A 80 31.13 31.57 -10.44
C GLY A 80 29.70 31.33 -9.99
N LEU A 81 29.45 30.53 -8.97
CA LEU A 81 28.08 30.27 -8.44
C LEU A 81 27.68 31.23 -7.29
N HIS A 82 28.09 32.48 -7.34
CA HIS A 82 27.86 33.41 -6.23
C HIS A 82 26.39 33.69 -5.92
N ASN A 83 25.47 33.39 -6.85
CA ASN A 83 24.00 33.61 -6.71
C ASN A 83 23.18 32.37 -7.00
N ALA A 84 23.78 31.19 -7.17
CA ALA A 84 23.00 29.98 -7.36
C ALA A 84 22.33 29.57 -6.05
N THR A 85 21.04 29.45 -6.10
CA THR A 85 20.24 29.04 -4.94
C THR A 85 19.42 27.80 -5.26
N PHE A 86 19.08 27.07 -4.20
CA PHE A 86 18.20 25.93 -4.26
C PHE A 86 17.16 26.04 -3.15
N THR A 87 15.92 25.71 -3.47
CA THR A 87 14.84 25.69 -2.49
C THR A 87 14.46 24.26 -2.20
N PHE A 88 14.61 23.85 -0.95
CA PHE A 88 14.08 22.57 -0.49
C PHE A 88 12.54 22.68 -0.34
N THR A 89 11.81 21.93 -1.14
CA THR A 89 10.34 21.86 -1.04
C THR A 89 9.94 20.88 0.04
N ALA A 90 8.83 21.17 0.71
CA ALA A 90 8.23 20.25 1.67
C ALA A 90 7.92 18.92 0.98
N SER A 91 8.27 17.83 1.64
CA SER A 91 7.94 16.49 1.16
C SER A 91 6.74 15.97 1.93
N ALA A 92 5.97 15.08 1.31
CA ALA A 92 4.92 14.36 2.02
C ALA A 92 5.57 13.48 3.10
N LEU A 93 5.00 13.51 4.29
CA LEU A 93 5.33 12.58 5.35
C LEU A 93 4.25 11.50 5.38
N VAL A 94 4.58 10.29 5.00
CA VAL A 94 3.71 9.13 5.20
C VAL A 94 4.04 8.53 6.56
N GLU A 95 3.06 8.47 7.45
CA GLU A 95 3.21 7.98 8.83
C GLU A 95 2.65 6.57 8.98
N ARG A 96 1.58 6.28 8.25
CA ARG A 96 0.84 5.02 8.33
C ARG A 96 0.27 4.60 7.00
N LEU A 97 0.10 3.30 6.86
CA LEU A 97 -0.52 2.64 5.72
C LEU A 97 -1.60 1.67 6.21
N GLU A 98 -2.76 1.67 5.57
CA GLU A 98 -3.90 0.81 5.90
C GLU A 98 -4.49 0.19 4.61
N PRO A 99 -4.68 -1.14 4.53
CA PRO A 99 -4.25 -2.16 5.47
C PRO A 99 -2.72 -2.42 5.40
N PRO A 100 -2.05 -2.79 6.53
CA PRO A 100 -0.61 -3.07 6.54
C PRO A 100 -0.25 -4.44 5.96
N ILE A 101 -1.24 -5.26 5.67
CA ILE A 101 -1.09 -6.60 5.11
C ILE A 101 -2.04 -6.75 3.94
N VAL A 102 -1.50 -7.19 2.79
CA VAL A 102 -2.25 -7.38 1.55
C VAL A 102 -1.91 -8.72 0.90
N SER A 103 -2.75 -9.15 -0.04
CA SER A 103 -2.52 -10.39 -0.79
C SER A 103 -1.51 -10.18 -1.91
N THR A 104 -0.72 -11.21 -2.21
CA THR A 104 0.18 -11.29 -3.37
C THR A 104 -0.53 -11.14 -4.72
N ARG A 105 -1.86 -11.32 -4.79
CA ARG A 105 -2.64 -11.11 -6.01
C ARG A 105 -2.89 -9.64 -6.35
N GLY A 106 -2.52 -8.71 -5.46
CA GLY A 106 -2.77 -7.30 -5.65
C GLY A 106 -4.25 -6.92 -5.54
N GLY A 107 -4.57 -5.69 -6.00
CA GLY A 107 -5.93 -5.16 -6.07
C GLY A 107 -6.53 -4.66 -4.74
N SER A 108 -5.80 -4.75 -3.63
CA SER A 108 -6.24 -4.16 -2.36
C SER A 108 -6.07 -2.64 -2.41
N LEU A 109 -7.13 -1.90 -2.06
CA LEU A 109 -7.03 -0.46 -1.88
C LEU A 109 -6.22 -0.18 -0.62
N ILE A 110 -5.14 0.59 -0.78
CA ILE A 110 -4.25 1.02 0.28
C ILE A 110 -4.47 2.51 0.51
N THR A 111 -4.63 2.91 1.75
CA THR A 111 -4.68 4.31 2.18
C THR A 111 -3.40 4.66 2.91
N LEU A 112 -2.70 5.66 2.40
CA LEU A 112 -1.54 6.25 3.05
C LEU A 112 -2.02 7.47 3.83
N SER A 113 -1.68 7.55 5.11
CA SER A 113 -2.02 8.66 6.00
C SER A 113 -0.76 9.36 6.47
N GLY A 114 -0.83 10.70 6.59
CA GLY A 114 0.31 11.51 6.97
C GLY A 114 0.06 13.00 6.79
N THR A 115 1.05 13.75 6.31
CA THR A 115 0.95 15.20 6.13
C THR A 115 1.58 15.67 4.81
N ASN A 116 1.22 16.87 4.37
CA ASN A 116 1.77 17.57 3.20
C ASN A 116 1.50 16.90 1.86
N PHE A 117 0.39 16.17 1.69
CA PHE A 117 0.07 15.51 0.43
C PHE A 117 -0.45 16.47 -0.65
N LEU A 118 -1.02 17.63 -0.27
CA LEU A 118 -1.60 18.57 -1.24
C LEU A 118 -0.58 19.14 -2.23
N HIS A 119 0.71 19.23 -1.87
CA HIS A 119 1.74 19.72 -2.81
C HIS A 119 2.00 18.72 -3.97
N LEU A 120 1.48 17.50 -3.87
CA LEU A 120 1.53 16.50 -4.93
C LEU A 120 0.34 16.57 -5.90
N LEU A 121 -0.63 17.48 -5.65
CA LEU A 121 -1.76 17.66 -6.54
C LEU A 121 -1.31 18.24 -7.90
N GLY A 122 -1.77 17.60 -8.96
CA GLY A 122 -1.38 17.96 -10.33
C GLY A 122 -0.12 17.26 -10.83
N GLU A 123 0.63 16.60 -9.94
CA GLU A 123 1.79 15.79 -10.30
C GLU A 123 1.37 14.37 -10.69
N HIS A 124 2.21 13.72 -11.49
CA HIS A 124 2.05 12.29 -11.74
C HIS A 124 2.64 11.49 -10.57
N VAL A 125 1.80 11.14 -9.60
CA VAL A 125 2.21 10.46 -8.37
C VAL A 125 1.90 8.96 -8.47
N VAL A 126 2.85 8.15 -8.03
CA VAL A 126 2.69 6.71 -7.89
C VAL A 126 3.06 6.25 -6.49
N CYS A 127 2.43 5.16 -6.04
CA CYS A 127 2.93 4.35 -4.94
C CYS A 127 3.97 3.39 -5.49
N ARG A 128 5.19 3.48 -5.02
CA ARG A 128 6.28 2.54 -5.34
C ARG A 128 6.40 1.50 -4.24
N PHE A 129 6.37 0.24 -4.63
CA PHE A 129 6.50 -0.91 -3.75
C PHE A 129 7.90 -1.50 -3.89
N GLY A 130 8.74 -1.28 -2.87
CA GLY A 130 10.17 -1.62 -2.92
C GLY A 130 11.00 -0.63 -3.73
N ASN A 131 12.06 -1.11 -4.35
CA ASN A 131 13.00 -0.27 -5.10
C ASN A 131 12.77 -0.29 -6.62
N GLU A 132 11.86 -1.14 -7.11
CA GLU A 132 11.64 -1.37 -8.54
C GLU A 132 10.41 -0.64 -9.04
N SER A 133 10.56 0.08 -10.16
CA SER A 133 9.44 0.76 -10.82
C SER A 133 8.41 -0.20 -11.45
N ALA A 134 8.75 -1.48 -11.60
CA ALA A 134 7.84 -2.51 -12.09
C ALA A 134 6.57 -2.67 -11.22
N PHE A 135 6.67 -2.31 -9.94
CA PHE A 135 5.56 -2.39 -8.99
C PHE A 135 4.89 -1.03 -8.71
N ASP A 136 5.17 -0.02 -9.52
CA ASP A 136 4.55 1.30 -9.38
C ASP A 136 3.05 1.24 -9.68
N GLN A 137 2.24 1.84 -8.81
CA GLN A 137 0.80 1.95 -8.94
C GLN A 137 0.37 3.41 -8.85
N ARG A 138 -0.53 3.84 -9.72
CA ARG A 138 -1.04 5.21 -9.71
C ARG A 138 -1.60 5.55 -8.32
N ALA A 139 -1.14 6.66 -7.76
CA ALA A 139 -1.65 7.20 -6.52
C ALA A 139 -2.67 8.31 -6.79
N THR A 140 -3.66 8.42 -5.90
CA THR A 140 -4.63 9.51 -5.89
C THR A 140 -4.51 10.25 -4.56
N VAL A 141 -4.16 11.52 -4.62
CA VAL A 141 -4.15 12.40 -3.45
C VAL A 141 -5.60 12.77 -3.13
N VAL A 142 -6.08 12.38 -1.96
CA VAL A 142 -7.46 12.61 -1.50
C VAL A 142 -7.56 13.89 -0.68
N SER A 143 -6.57 14.15 0.17
CA SER A 143 -6.51 15.33 1.03
C SER A 143 -5.06 15.65 1.40
N ASN A 144 -4.84 16.70 2.22
CA ASN A 144 -3.50 17.01 2.75
C ASN A 144 -2.92 15.91 3.64
N GLN A 145 -3.76 14.98 4.10
CA GLN A 145 -3.39 13.94 5.06
C GLN A 145 -3.60 12.52 4.53
N SER A 146 -4.05 12.37 3.28
CA SER A 146 -4.45 11.07 2.75
C SER A 146 -4.21 10.97 1.25
N ALA A 147 -3.61 9.85 0.85
CA ALA A 147 -3.49 9.40 -0.53
C ALA A 147 -3.86 7.91 -0.63
N THR A 148 -4.33 7.47 -1.78
CA THR A 148 -4.73 6.08 -2.01
C THR A 148 -4.07 5.51 -3.25
N CYS A 149 -3.82 4.21 -3.24
CA CYS A 149 -3.42 3.43 -4.41
C CYS A 149 -3.83 1.95 -4.25
N ASN A 150 -3.83 1.19 -5.32
CA ASN A 150 -4.04 -0.25 -5.26
C ASN A 150 -2.70 -0.99 -5.06
N SER A 151 -2.71 -2.10 -4.32
CA SER A 151 -1.53 -2.96 -4.27
C SER A 151 -1.29 -3.64 -5.62
N PRO A 152 -0.05 -3.77 -6.08
CA PRO A 152 0.30 -4.58 -7.25
C PRO A 152 0.22 -6.07 -6.95
N GLU A 153 0.31 -6.91 -7.97
CA GLU A 153 0.76 -8.28 -7.80
C GLU A 153 2.25 -8.26 -7.40
N HIS A 154 2.60 -8.99 -6.33
CA HIS A 154 3.92 -8.91 -5.72
C HIS A 154 4.30 -10.25 -5.03
N PRO A 155 5.57 -10.64 -5.00
CA PRO A 155 6.04 -11.79 -4.23
C PRO A 155 5.69 -11.67 -2.73
N VAL A 156 5.59 -12.83 -2.05
CA VAL A 156 5.41 -12.90 -0.59
C VAL A 156 6.59 -12.22 0.12
N GLY A 157 6.31 -11.43 1.13
CA GLY A 157 7.32 -10.80 1.96
C GLY A 157 6.98 -9.39 2.38
N ALA A 158 7.83 -8.83 3.21
CA ALA A 158 7.75 -7.44 3.61
C ALA A 158 8.42 -6.55 2.56
N THR A 159 7.81 -5.41 2.28
CA THR A 159 8.36 -4.37 1.41
C THR A 159 8.09 -2.99 2.01
N MET A 160 8.72 -1.98 1.45
CA MET A 160 8.51 -0.59 1.83
C MET A 160 7.72 0.11 0.73
N VAL A 161 6.79 0.97 1.12
CA VAL A 161 5.97 1.76 0.20
C VAL A 161 6.28 3.23 0.38
N GLN A 162 6.41 3.97 -0.71
CA GLN A 162 6.58 5.41 -0.74
C GLN A 162 5.78 6.03 -1.87
N LEU A 163 5.47 7.31 -1.76
CA LEU A 163 5.00 8.12 -2.89
C LEU A 163 6.20 8.61 -3.69
N VAL A 164 6.09 8.53 -5.01
CA VAL A 164 7.10 8.96 -5.97
C VAL A 164 6.42 9.83 -7.02
N THR A 165 7.00 10.97 -7.35
CA THR A 165 6.59 11.76 -8.52
C THR A 165 7.36 11.29 -9.75
N ILE A 166 6.66 11.19 -10.87
CA ILE A 166 7.25 10.81 -12.16
C ILE A 166 7.13 11.99 -13.09
N ASP A 167 8.26 12.47 -13.57
CA ASP A 167 8.35 13.53 -14.59
C ASP A 167 9.19 13.04 -15.78
N SER A 168 8.69 13.20 -16.98
CA SER A 168 9.24 12.92 -18.32
C SER A 168 10.21 11.72 -18.47
N ASN A 169 11.08 11.41 -17.55
CA ASN A 169 12.01 10.26 -17.45
C ASN A 169 12.69 10.18 -16.08
N ARG A 170 12.19 10.91 -15.09
CA ARG A 170 12.76 10.93 -13.73
C ARG A 170 11.73 10.53 -12.72
N SER A 171 12.11 9.70 -11.78
CA SER A 171 11.33 9.44 -10.57
C SER A 171 12.02 10.08 -9.37
N THR A 172 11.28 10.88 -8.62
CA THR A 172 11.78 11.56 -7.43
C THR A 172 10.97 11.10 -6.22
N ALA A 173 11.67 10.71 -5.14
CA ALA A 173 11.01 10.36 -3.89
C ALA A 173 10.22 11.58 -3.38
N ALA A 174 8.94 11.38 -3.17
CA ALA A 174 8.00 12.44 -2.76
C ALA A 174 7.55 12.28 -1.30
N SER A 175 7.82 11.12 -0.67
CA SER A 175 7.46 10.86 0.72
C SER A 175 8.50 9.99 1.45
N THR A 176 8.32 9.86 2.76
CA THR A 176 8.94 8.83 3.59
C THR A 176 8.44 7.42 3.23
N PHE A 177 9.13 6.40 3.73
CA PHE A 177 8.77 4.99 3.53
C PHE A 177 7.90 4.48 4.68
N VAL A 178 6.96 3.58 4.36
CA VAL A 178 6.18 2.82 5.33
C VAL A 178 6.17 1.34 4.98
N PRO A 179 6.16 0.43 5.98
CA PRO A 179 6.20 -1.00 5.73
C PRO A 179 4.83 -1.54 5.27
N LEU A 180 4.86 -2.51 4.36
CA LEU A 180 3.72 -3.30 3.89
C LEU A 180 4.15 -4.77 3.79
N THR A 181 3.26 -5.68 4.15
CA THR A 181 3.53 -7.14 4.05
C THR A 181 2.59 -7.77 3.02
N PHE A 182 3.18 -8.47 2.06
CA PHE A 182 2.46 -9.32 1.12
C PHE A 182 2.37 -10.75 1.64
N VAL A 183 1.15 -11.30 1.71
CA VAL A 183 0.89 -12.68 2.14
C VAL A 183 0.32 -13.49 0.98
N SER A 184 0.60 -14.79 0.96
CA SER A 184 0.02 -15.69 -0.04
C SER A 184 -1.51 -15.57 -0.03
N ALA A 185 -2.11 -15.51 -1.23
CA ALA A 185 -3.55 -15.45 -1.36
C ALA A 185 -4.20 -16.71 -0.77
N PRO A 186 -5.19 -16.59 0.13
CA PRO A 186 -5.95 -17.74 0.60
C PRO A 186 -6.66 -18.45 -0.55
N VAL A 187 -6.64 -19.78 -0.53
CA VAL A 187 -7.41 -20.62 -1.46
C VAL A 187 -8.44 -21.37 -0.66
N LEU A 188 -9.71 -21.21 -0.97
CA LEU A 188 -10.81 -21.97 -0.34
C LEU A 188 -11.15 -23.19 -1.18
N LEU A 189 -11.24 -24.35 -0.55
CA LEU A 189 -11.45 -25.65 -1.21
C LEU A 189 -12.85 -26.18 -0.99
N SER A 190 -13.37 -26.10 0.24
CA SER A 190 -14.71 -26.60 0.59
C SER A 190 -15.31 -25.89 1.79
N VAL A 191 -16.63 -25.95 1.89
CA VAL A 191 -17.41 -25.51 3.06
C VAL A 191 -18.32 -26.64 3.53
N THR A 192 -18.43 -26.82 4.83
CA THR A 192 -19.28 -27.84 5.45
C THR A 192 -19.93 -27.25 6.70
N PRO A 193 -21.27 -27.39 6.87
CA PRO A 193 -22.24 -27.92 5.91
C PRO A 193 -22.46 -27.00 4.70
N THR A 194 -23.06 -27.52 3.63
CA THR A 194 -23.39 -26.75 2.42
C THR A 194 -24.78 -26.12 2.47
N ARG A 195 -25.55 -26.40 3.52
CA ARG A 195 -26.93 -25.92 3.71
C ARG A 195 -27.17 -25.55 5.18
N GLY A 196 -28.08 -24.61 5.40
CA GLY A 196 -28.50 -24.23 6.75
C GLY A 196 -29.74 -23.34 6.73
N PRO A 197 -30.40 -23.14 7.88
CA PRO A 197 -31.63 -22.40 7.99
C PRO A 197 -31.46 -20.92 7.66
N ILE A 198 -32.54 -20.31 7.10
CA ILE A 198 -32.58 -18.86 6.81
C ILE A 198 -32.40 -17.98 8.05
N ARG A 199 -32.69 -18.49 9.24
CA ARG A 199 -32.44 -17.80 10.52
C ARG A 199 -30.97 -17.62 10.84
N GLY A 200 -30.08 -18.32 10.10
CA GLY A 200 -28.65 -18.34 10.39
C GLY A 200 -28.27 -19.26 11.54
N GLY A 201 -27.12 -19.00 12.17
CA GLY A 201 -26.61 -19.80 13.28
C GLY A 201 -25.90 -21.09 12.88
N THR A 202 -25.73 -21.37 11.58
CA THR A 202 -24.99 -22.55 11.10
C THR A 202 -23.50 -22.29 11.22
N GLU A 203 -22.79 -23.15 11.94
CA GLU A 203 -21.32 -23.15 11.99
C GLU A 203 -20.76 -23.74 10.70
N LEU A 204 -20.13 -22.91 9.91
CA LEU A 204 -19.46 -23.31 8.68
C LEU A 204 -17.99 -23.63 8.97
N GLN A 205 -17.56 -24.83 8.61
CA GLN A 205 -16.15 -25.18 8.53
C GLN A 205 -15.69 -25.01 7.09
N ILE A 206 -14.79 -24.06 6.87
CA ILE A 206 -14.20 -23.79 5.56
C ILE A 206 -12.81 -24.39 5.55
N ARG A 207 -12.54 -25.29 4.61
CA ARG A 207 -11.21 -25.82 4.33
C ARG A 207 -10.57 -25.04 3.19
N GLY A 208 -9.26 -24.81 3.31
CA GLY A 208 -8.53 -24.05 2.31
C GLY A 208 -7.02 -24.31 2.41
N ALA A 209 -6.26 -23.40 1.83
CA ALA A 209 -4.81 -23.33 1.94
C ALA A 209 -4.37 -21.87 2.07
N ASN A 210 -3.18 -21.65 2.61
CA ASN A 210 -2.57 -20.32 2.79
C ASN A 210 -3.45 -19.36 3.60
N ILE A 211 -4.24 -19.84 4.56
CA ILE A 211 -5.03 -18.96 5.42
C ILE A 211 -4.07 -18.29 6.40
N PRO A 212 -3.88 -16.94 6.31
CA PRO A 212 -2.88 -16.25 7.12
C PRO A 212 -3.28 -16.19 8.59
N MET A 213 -2.27 -16.13 9.48
CA MET A 213 -2.49 -15.90 10.91
C MET A 213 -2.69 -14.39 11.13
N LEU A 214 -3.91 -13.92 11.01
CA LEU A 214 -4.27 -12.52 11.15
C LEU A 214 -5.53 -12.40 11.99
N ASP A 215 -5.53 -11.43 12.90
CA ASP A 215 -6.73 -11.02 13.61
C ASP A 215 -7.64 -10.21 12.67
N GLY A 216 -8.95 -10.33 12.87
CA GLY A 216 -9.93 -9.58 12.08
C GLY A 216 -10.25 -10.16 10.70
N LEU A 217 -9.90 -11.43 10.43
CA LEU A 217 -10.43 -12.16 9.29
C LEU A 217 -11.94 -12.17 9.31
N LYS A 218 -12.57 -12.08 8.14
CA LYS A 218 -14.03 -12.12 7.98
C LYS A 218 -14.44 -13.12 6.92
N CYS A 219 -15.59 -13.75 7.13
CA CYS A 219 -16.30 -14.47 6.08
C CYS A 219 -17.33 -13.53 5.46
N ARG A 220 -17.38 -13.48 4.14
CA ARG A 220 -18.48 -12.90 3.40
C ARG A 220 -19.43 -14.03 3.01
N ILE A 221 -20.69 -13.94 3.44
CA ILE A 221 -21.75 -14.91 3.15
C ILE A 221 -22.87 -14.16 2.43
N GLY A 222 -22.93 -14.32 1.12
CA GLY A 222 -23.71 -13.44 0.26
C GLY A 222 -23.17 -12.02 0.33
N GLU A 223 -23.99 -11.08 0.80
CA GLU A 223 -23.59 -9.67 1.00
C GLU A 223 -23.18 -9.34 2.44
N LEU A 224 -23.35 -10.27 3.37
CA LEU A 224 -23.10 -10.04 4.79
C LEU A 224 -21.69 -10.49 5.20
N HIS A 225 -21.09 -9.74 6.11
CA HIS A 225 -19.79 -10.03 6.67
C HIS A 225 -19.91 -10.48 8.13
N VAL A 226 -19.28 -11.59 8.46
CA VAL A 226 -19.22 -12.13 9.82
C VAL A 226 -17.76 -12.38 10.22
N ALA A 227 -17.48 -12.36 11.52
CA ALA A 227 -16.16 -12.70 12.02
C ALA A 227 -15.77 -14.14 11.62
N ALA A 228 -14.53 -14.34 11.25
CA ALA A 228 -13.96 -15.64 10.95
C ALA A 228 -12.98 -16.05 12.06
N LEU A 229 -13.18 -17.24 12.64
CA LEU A 229 -12.25 -17.85 13.58
C LEU A 229 -11.29 -18.74 12.79
N ARG A 230 -10.02 -18.34 12.74
CA ARG A 230 -8.97 -19.17 12.16
C ARG A 230 -8.60 -20.31 13.11
N VAL A 231 -8.73 -21.54 12.63
CA VAL A 231 -8.35 -22.75 13.38
C VAL A 231 -6.93 -23.21 13.01
N SER A 232 -6.56 -23.07 11.72
CA SER A 232 -5.22 -23.41 11.21
C SER A 232 -4.94 -22.68 9.88
N SER A 233 -3.77 -22.92 9.28
CA SER A 233 -3.46 -22.44 7.91
C SER A 233 -4.37 -23.03 6.82
N GLU A 234 -5.16 -24.06 7.17
CA GLU A 234 -6.04 -24.79 6.25
C GLU A 234 -7.51 -24.75 6.65
N ARG A 235 -7.85 -24.16 7.80
CA ARG A 235 -9.21 -24.20 8.34
C ARG A 235 -9.64 -22.89 8.99
N VAL A 236 -10.84 -22.48 8.62
CA VAL A 236 -11.57 -21.33 9.19
C VAL A 236 -12.98 -21.75 9.57
N MET A 237 -13.49 -21.19 10.64
CA MET A 237 -14.88 -21.34 11.08
C MET A 237 -15.59 -20.00 11.04
N CYS A 238 -16.85 -20.02 10.57
CA CYS A 238 -17.74 -18.87 10.52
C CYS A 238 -19.15 -19.29 10.90
N VAL A 239 -19.92 -18.40 11.51
CA VAL A 239 -21.34 -18.63 11.80
C VAL A 239 -22.17 -17.87 10.80
N THR A 240 -23.12 -18.53 10.13
CA THR A 240 -23.97 -17.87 9.15
C THR A 240 -24.87 -16.83 9.83
N PRO A 241 -24.96 -15.61 9.30
CA PRO A 241 -25.93 -14.63 9.76
C PRO A 241 -27.33 -15.00 9.29
N GLN A 242 -28.36 -14.35 9.84
CA GLN A 242 -29.70 -14.45 9.29
C GLN A 242 -29.70 -13.96 7.84
N SER A 243 -30.34 -14.71 6.95
CA SER A 243 -30.49 -14.32 5.55
C SER A 243 -31.33 -13.06 5.40
N VAL A 244 -30.92 -12.17 4.51
CA VAL A 244 -31.71 -10.99 4.13
C VAL A 244 -32.97 -11.38 3.32
N ARG A 245 -32.98 -12.58 2.73
CA ARG A 245 -34.13 -13.13 1.99
C ARG A 245 -34.86 -14.16 2.85
N ILE A 246 -35.84 -13.72 3.60
CA ILE A 246 -36.47 -14.49 4.67
C ILE A 246 -37.50 -15.56 4.13
N ALA A 247 -37.91 -15.46 2.87
CA ALA A 247 -39.09 -16.19 2.43
C ALA A 247 -38.83 -17.48 1.62
N ARG A 248 -37.65 -17.74 1.11
CA ARG A 248 -37.37 -18.88 0.23
C ARG A 248 -35.90 -19.34 0.36
N SER A 249 -35.71 -20.65 0.14
CA SER A 249 -34.36 -21.22 -0.05
C SER A 249 -33.66 -20.55 -1.22
N HIS A 250 -32.41 -20.21 -1.02
CA HIS A 250 -31.59 -19.57 -2.05
C HIS A 250 -30.10 -19.83 -1.84
N PRO A 251 -29.33 -19.99 -2.93
CA PRO A 251 -27.90 -20.14 -2.84
C PRO A 251 -27.22 -18.79 -2.58
N VAL A 252 -26.13 -18.81 -1.84
CA VAL A 252 -25.20 -17.70 -1.62
C VAL A 252 -23.76 -18.17 -1.77
N HIS A 253 -22.87 -17.23 -2.03
CA HIS A 253 -21.43 -17.53 -2.04
C HIS A 253 -20.80 -17.23 -0.69
N VAL A 254 -19.88 -18.10 -0.30
CA VAL A 254 -19.02 -17.92 0.88
C VAL A 254 -17.60 -17.63 0.40
N SER A 255 -17.01 -16.57 0.90
CA SER A 255 -15.64 -16.17 0.64
C SER A 255 -14.96 -15.65 1.90
N LEU A 256 -13.64 -15.58 1.90
CA LEU A 256 -12.82 -15.07 3.00
C LEU A 256 -12.29 -13.69 2.64
N LEU A 257 -12.29 -12.76 3.61
CA LEU A 257 -11.69 -11.43 3.47
C LEU A 257 -10.54 -11.30 4.47
N LEU A 258 -9.45 -10.68 4.01
CA LEU A 258 -8.38 -10.24 4.89
C LEU A 258 -8.83 -8.99 5.68
N PRO A 259 -8.21 -8.73 6.84
CA PRO A 259 -8.50 -7.53 7.63
C PRO A 259 -8.38 -6.25 6.80
N ASN A 260 -9.36 -5.36 6.94
CA ASN A 260 -9.40 -4.05 6.27
C ASN A 260 -9.25 -4.11 4.73
N SER A 261 -9.55 -5.25 4.12
CA SER A 261 -9.50 -5.46 2.68
C SER A 261 -10.90 -5.61 2.09
N SER A 262 -11.11 -5.02 0.92
CA SER A 262 -12.30 -5.25 0.10
C SER A 262 -12.20 -6.50 -0.79
N VAL A 263 -10.98 -7.04 -0.94
CA VAL A 263 -10.73 -8.20 -1.78
C VAL A 263 -11.16 -9.47 -1.07
N SER A 264 -12.05 -10.24 -1.69
CA SER A 264 -12.52 -11.53 -1.19
C SER A 264 -11.86 -12.69 -1.91
N PHE A 265 -11.57 -13.75 -1.18
CA PHE A 265 -10.90 -14.95 -1.67
C PHE A 265 -11.86 -16.14 -1.65
N GLY A 266 -11.85 -16.90 -2.74
CA GLY A 266 -12.68 -18.08 -2.92
C GLY A 266 -14.14 -17.73 -3.25
N ARG A 267 -14.88 -18.74 -3.69
CA ARG A 267 -16.29 -18.66 -4.00
C ARG A 267 -16.90 -20.05 -3.82
N LEU A 268 -17.27 -20.38 -2.57
CA LEU A 268 -17.88 -21.63 -2.22
C LEU A 268 -19.41 -21.45 -2.17
N ASN A 269 -20.16 -22.49 -2.51
CA ASN A 269 -21.60 -22.43 -2.51
C ASN A 269 -22.16 -22.86 -1.15
N PHE A 270 -23.11 -22.10 -0.62
CA PHE A 270 -23.93 -22.41 0.53
C PHE A 270 -25.38 -22.09 0.21
N GLU A 271 -26.30 -22.92 0.67
CA GLU A 271 -27.72 -22.73 0.44
C GLU A 271 -28.44 -22.48 1.76
N TYR A 272 -29.09 -21.32 1.85
CA TYR A 272 -30.08 -21.08 2.88
C TYR A 272 -31.36 -21.86 2.57
N THR A 273 -31.85 -22.67 3.52
CA THR A 273 -33.08 -23.45 3.41
C THR A 273 -34.16 -22.84 4.26
N SER A 274 -35.41 -22.96 3.81
CA SER A 274 -36.57 -22.57 4.62
C SER A 274 -36.56 -23.32 5.94
N ASP A 275 -36.98 -22.64 6.99
CA ASP A 275 -37.14 -23.29 8.29
C ASP A 275 -38.17 -24.37 8.26
N VAL A 276 -37.88 -25.44 8.97
CA VAL A 276 -38.91 -26.48 9.21
C VAL A 276 -39.90 -25.95 10.23
N VAL A 277 -41.16 -25.96 9.88
CA VAL A 277 -42.26 -25.57 10.77
C VAL A 277 -43.07 -26.81 11.07
N VAL A 278 -43.10 -27.19 12.33
CA VAL A 278 -44.00 -28.27 12.78
C VAL A 278 -45.34 -27.63 13.17
N HIS A 279 -46.37 -27.93 12.39
CA HIS A 279 -47.73 -27.39 12.63
C HIS A 279 -48.56 -28.21 13.60
N ALA A 280 -48.28 -29.51 13.69
CA ALA A 280 -48.98 -30.42 14.60
C ALA A 280 -48.14 -31.66 14.88
N VAL A 281 -48.37 -32.26 16.00
CA VAL A 281 -47.85 -33.58 16.39
C VAL A 281 -49.04 -34.48 16.61
N TRP A 282 -49.04 -35.63 15.97
CA TRP A 282 -50.09 -36.63 16.12
C TRP A 282 -49.46 -38.01 16.34
N PRO A 283 -49.94 -38.81 17.29
CA PRO A 283 -51.06 -38.55 18.23
C PRO A 283 -50.66 -37.56 19.36
N HIS A 284 -51.67 -36.89 19.93
CA HIS A 284 -51.48 -35.93 21.02
C HIS A 284 -51.18 -36.59 22.38
N PHE A 285 -51.38 -37.89 22.50
CA PHE A 285 -51.03 -38.67 23.66
C PHE A 285 -50.39 -40.00 23.27
N GLY A 286 -49.57 -40.51 24.15
CA GLY A 286 -48.88 -41.78 23.97
C GLY A 286 -48.93 -42.61 25.26
N SER A 287 -48.64 -43.90 25.11
CA SER A 287 -48.51 -44.80 26.22
C SER A 287 -47.38 -44.39 27.17
N THR A 288 -47.56 -44.45 28.47
CA THR A 288 -46.53 -44.27 29.48
C THR A 288 -45.38 -45.28 29.37
N ALA A 289 -45.62 -46.42 28.71
CA ALA A 289 -44.60 -47.41 28.40
C ALA A 289 -43.80 -47.11 27.14
N GLY A 290 -44.08 -46.00 26.44
CA GLY A 290 -43.39 -45.60 25.17
C GLY A 290 -43.97 -46.32 23.96
N GLY A 291 -43.30 -46.20 22.82
CA GLY A 291 -43.60 -46.87 21.57
C GLY A 291 -44.78 -46.26 20.74
N THR A 292 -45.24 -45.04 21.07
CA THR A 292 -46.17 -44.32 20.24
C THR A 292 -45.46 -43.79 19.02
N VAL A 293 -45.91 -44.13 17.83
CA VAL A 293 -45.37 -43.72 16.53
C VAL A 293 -46.35 -42.75 15.85
#